data_cabe09219c13ba0dc6827135abf75474
#
_entry.id   cabe09219c13ba0dc6827135abf75474
#
_cell.length_a   1.000
_cell.length_b   1.000
_cell.length_c   1.000
_cell.angle_alpha   90.00
_cell.angle_beta   90.00
_cell.angle_gamma   90.00
#
_symmetry.space_group_name_H-M   'P 1'
#
loop_
_entity.id
_entity.type
_entity.pdbx_description
1 polymer ?
#
loop_
_entity_poly.entity_id
_entity_poly.type
_entity_poly.pdbx_seq_one_letter_code
_entity_poly.pdbx_strand_id
1 'polypeptide(L)'
;GGTRSEVVLASRNGELFVVRRSQREPAALAWELELLDGLADAGFVVPRPVPASDGQLSVEGTWVAAFRPGRHPTAPDEWARVVRLLAELHRFSIGYPQRPGFASSADLLERSAGGDVNLDRMPRAGVAAVRSAWAAVQTGAVSVVHADPGPSNILVGEDGSVALIDWDESRVDVGWFDLAAVPRDVPLPADTPLSRDAIVTAGVAWEAATSWVAEPDYARRRLSQLRSRQA
;
A
#
# COMPACT_ATOMS: atom_id res chain seq x y z
N GLY A 1 -8.48 6.31 10.85
CA GLY A 1 -7.23 6.97 10.51
C GLY A 1 -6.09 6.21 11.14
N GLY A 2 -5.08 5.87 10.36
CA GLY A 2 -3.92 5.12 10.82
C GLY A 2 -3.15 5.89 11.90
N THR A 3 -2.54 5.16 12.81
CA THR A 3 -1.76 5.69 13.94
C THR A 3 -0.42 6.31 13.51
N ARG A 4 -0.10 6.35 12.21
CA ARG A 4 1.22 6.65 11.64
C ARG A 4 1.34 8.03 11.01
N SER A 5 0.21 8.71 10.76
CA SER A 5 0.18 10.05 10.16
C SER A 5 -0.96 10.85 10.73
N GLU A 6 -0.68 12.10 11.09
CA GLU A 6 -1.73 13.09 11.36
C GLU A 6 -2.13 13.72 10.01
N VAL A 7 -3.44 13.81 9.77
CA VAL A 7 -3.98 14.37 8.53
C VAL A 7 -4.96 15.49 8.86
N VAL A 8 -4.73 16.68 8.29
CA VAL A 8 -5.55 17.87 8.48
C VAL A 8 -5.95 18.44 7.12
N LEU A 9 -7.19 18.87 6.98
CA LEU A 9 -7.65 19.65 5.84
C LEU A 9 -7.38 21.13 6.10
N ALA A 10 -6.72 21.79 5.16
CA ALA A 10 -6.41 23.22 5.21
C ALA A 10 -6.98 23.93 3.96
N SER A 11 -7.18 25.24 4.05
CA SER A 11 -7.57 26.04 2.89
C SER A 11 -6.66 27.25 2.72
N ARG A 12 -6.36 27.60 1.46
CA ARG A 12 -5.62 28.80 1.08
C ARG A 12 -6.21 29.38 -0.20
N ASN A 13 -6.62 30.64 -0.15
CA ASN A 13 -7.22 31.35 -1.30
C ASN A 13 -8.43 30.63 -1.93
N GLY A 14 -9.22 29.91 -1.13
CA GLY A 14 -10.36 29.11 -1.62
C GLY A 14 -10.03 27.70 -2.11
N GLU A 15 -8.75 27.37 -2.23
CA GLU A 15 -8.31 26.01 -2.56
C GLU A 15 -8.14 25.18 -1.30
N LEU A 16 -8.46 23.89 -1.39
CA LEU A 16 -8.32 22.92 -0.30
C LEU A 16 -7.07 22.07 -0.46
N PHE A 17 -6.41 21.82 0.66
CA PHE A 17 -5.18 21.03 0.75
C PHE A 17 -5.29 20.00 1.86
N VAL A 18 -4.64 18.85 1.64
CA VAL A 18 -4.39 17.85 2.68
C VAL A 18 -2.98 18.07 3.19
N VAL A 19 -2.86 18.35 4.49
CA VAL A 19 -1.59 18.46 5.20
C VAL A 19 -1.38 17.17 5.97
N ARG A 20 -0.25 16.50 5.75
CA ARG A 20 0.10 15.24 6.42
C ARG A 20 1.40 15.41 7.20
N ARG A 21 1.40 14.94 8.44
CA ARG A 21 2.61 14.81 9.26
C ARG A 21 2.93 13.34 9.40
N SER A 22 3.98 12.91 8.73
CA SER A 22 4.45 11.53 8.77
C SER A 22 5.33 11.28 10.00
N GLN A 23 5.22 10.07 10.56
CA GLN A 23 6.13 9.56 11.60
C GLN A 23 7.21 8.64 11.02
N ARG A 24 7.30 8.55 9.68
CA ARG A 24 8.31 7.76 8.99
C ARG A 24 9.68 8.42 9.11
N GLU A 25 10.72 7.59 9.09
CA GLU A 25 12.09 8.08 8.96
C GLU A 25 12.25 8.96 7.72
N PRO A 26 13.06 10.03 7.78
CA PRO A 26 13.15 11.01 6.69
C PRO A 26 13.45 10.41 5.32
N ALA A 27 14.33 9.39 5.23
CA ALA A 27 14.65 8.73 3.98
C ALA A 27 13.48 7.92 3.41
N ALA A 28 12.66 7.30 4.27
CA ALA A 28 11.47 6.56 3.85
C ALA A 28 10.36 7.51 3.37
N LEU A 29 10.22 8.68 4.00
CA LEU A 29 9.29 9.72 3.55
C LEU A 29 9.77 10.34 2.23
N ALA A 30 11.04 10.67 2.09
CA ALA A 30 11.60 11.22 0.84
C ALA A 30 11.32 10.27 -0.34
N TRP A 31 11.56 8.97 -0.16
CA TRP A 31 11.25 7.95 -1.16
C TRP A 31 9.77 7.96 -1.58
N GLU A 32 8.84 8.05 -0.61
CA GLU A 32 7.39 8.13 -0.89
C GLU A 32 7.04 9.38 -1.70
N LEU A 33 7.56 10.55 -1.31
CA LEU A 33 7.24 11.80 -1.97
C LEU A 33 7.84 11.89 -3.38
N GLU A 34 9.05 11.39 -3.59
CA GLU A 34 9.68 11.25 -4.92
C GLU A 34 8.90 10.28 -5.82
N LEU A 35 8.43 9.16 -5.26
CA LEU A 35 7.55 8.23 -5.97
C LEU A 35 6.26 8.92 -6.42
N LEU A 36 5.58 9.62 -5.51
CA LEU A 36 4.32 10.32 -5.81
C LEU A 36 4.49 11.42 -6.85
N ASP A 37 5.58 12.16 -6.80
CA ASP A 37 5.88 13.19 -7.81
C ASP A 37 6.13 12.56 -9.18
N GLY A 38 6.94 11.50 -9.24
CA GLY A 38 7.21 10.76 -10.48
C GLY A 38 5.98 10.06 -11.06
N LEU A 39 5.10 9.50 -10.21
CA LEU A 39 3.83 8.92 -10.66
C LEU A 39 2.90 9.99 -11.24
N ALA A 40 2.82 11.16 -10.61
CA ALA A 40 2.03 12.28 -11.12
C ALA A 40 2.55 12.76 -12.48
N ASP A 41 3.86 12.85 -12.68
CA ASP A 41 4.48 13.20 -13.97
C ASP A 41 4.21 12.13 -15.04
N ALA A 42 4.08 10.87 -14.65
CA ALA A 42 3.69 9.77 -15.54
C ALA A 42 2.17 9.72 -15.83
N GLY A 43 1.38 10.62 -15.25
CA GLY A 43 -0.07 10.73 -15.49
C GLY A 43 -0.95 9.92 -14.52
N PHE A 44 -0.36 9.30 -13.49
CA PHE A 44 -1.16 8.69 -12.43
C PHE A 44 -1.84 9.75 -11.58
N VAL A 45 -3.06 9.45 -11.14
CA VAL A 45 -3.78 10.31 -10.22
C VAL A 45 -3.46 9.91 -8.78
N VAL A 46 -2.54 10.64 -8.18
CA VAL A 46 -2.01 10.43 -6.83
C VAL A 46 -1.96 11.77 -6.07
N PRO A 47 -1.81 11.76 -4.74
CA PRO A 47 -1.63 12.99 -3.96
C PRO A 47 -0.23 13.58 -4.21
N ARG A 48 -0.09 14.33 -5.32
CA ARG A 48 1.18 14.94 -5.70
C ARG A 48 1.64 15.91 -4.60
N PRO A 49 2.88 15.79 -4.09
CA PRO A 49 3.41 16.73 -3.11
C PRO A 49 3.52 18.16 -3.69
N VAL A 50 3.10 19.15 -2.90
CA VAL A 50 3.29 20.58 -3.22
C VAL A 50 4.62 21.03 -2.63
N PRO A 51 5.60 21.43 -3.44
CA PRO A 51 6.88 21.89 -2.92
C PRO A 51 6.76 23.12 -2.01
N ALA A 52 7.55 23.17 -0.95
CA ALA A 52 7.76 24.35 -0.16
C ALA A 52 8.50 25.45 -0.96
N SER A 53 8.62 26.66 -0.43
CA SER A 53 9.25 27.79 -1.11
C SER A 53 10.73 27.58 -1.45
N ASP A 54 11.41 26.68 -0.78
CA ASP A 54 12.79 26.26 -1.01
C ASP A 54 12.92 25.02 -1.91
N GLY A 55 11.78 24.51 -2.43
CA GLY A 55 11.72 23.34 -3.32
C GLY A 55 11.66 21.99 -2.58
N GLN A 56 11.73 21.95 -1.26
CA GLN A 56 11.61 20.71 -0.50
C GLN A 56 10.16 20.17 -0.55
N LEU A 57 10.00 18.84 -0.68
CA LEU A 57 8.67 18.19 -0.70
C LEU A 57 8.10 17.99 0.71
N SER A 58 8.93 18.09 1.76
CA SER A 58 8.49 18.04 3.15
C SER A 58 9.37 18.91 4.04
N VAL A 59 8.77 19.42 5.13
CA VAL A 59 9.47 20.19 6.17
C VAL A 59 9.14 19.54 7.52
N GLU A 60 10.17 19.09 8.24
CA GLU A 60 10.02 18.38 9.55
C GLU A 60 9.00 17.24 9.51
N GLY A 61 9.00 16.45 8.45
CA GLY A 61 8.07 15.33 8.26
C GLY A 61 6.65 15.75 7.83
N THR A 62 6.40 17.04 7.66
CA THR A 62 5.11 17.57 7.19
C THR A 62 5.16 17.83 5.69
N TRP A 63 4.16 17.39 4.97
CA TRP A 63 4.00 17.63 3.53
C TRP A 63 2.55 17.92 3.17
N VAL A 64 2.33 18.47 1.98
CA VAL A 64 1.05 19.00 1.53
C VAL A 64 0.75 18.45 0.13
N ALA A 65 -0.51 18.10 -0.10
CA ALA A 65 -1.04 17.81 -1.43
C ALA A 65 -2.35 18.57 -1.65
N ALA A 66 -2.69 18.82 -2.90
CA ALA A 66 -4.02 19.34 -3.23
C ALA A 66 -5.11 18.36 -2.79
N PHE A 67 -6.19 18.85 -2.18
CA PHE A 67 -7.35 18.02 -1.87
C PHE A 67 -8.00 17.54 -3.17
N ARG A 68 -8.27 16.25 -3.24
CA ARG A 68 -8.99 15.67 -4.37
C ARG A 68 -10.37 15.20 -3.93
N PRO A 69 -11.45 15.77 -4.50
CA PRO A 69 -12.79 15.23 -4.28
C PRO A 69 -12.97 13.90 -5.01
N GLY A 70 -13.79 13.05 -4.46
CA GLY A 70 -14.12 11.75 -5.04
C GLY A 70 -14.92 10.90 -4.07
N ARG A 71 -15.44 9.80 -4.54
CA ARG A 71 -16.13 8.78 -3.73
C ARG A 71 -15.41 7.44 -3.83
N HIS A 72 -15.66 6.57 -2.90
CA HIS A 72 -15.12 5.22 -2.95
C HIS A 72 -15.75 4.39 -4.08
N PRO A 73 -15.02 3.43 -4.67
CA PRO A 73 -15.57 2.54 -5.70
C PRO A 73 -16.67 1.66 -5.10
N THR A 74 -17.79 1.53 -5.79
CA THR A 74 -18.95 0.74 -5.37
C THR A 74 -19.39 -0.29 -6.42
N ALA A 75 -19.04 -0.06 -7.68
CA ALA A 75 -19.47 -0.89 -8.81
C ALA A 75 -18.32 -1.77 -9.33
N PRO A 76 -18.60 -2.98 -9.86
CA PRO A 76 -17.59 -3.89 -10.40
C PRO A 76 -16.75 -3.30 -11.54
N ASP A 77 -17.34 -2.42 -12.39
CA ASP A 77 -16.62 -1.75 -13.47
C ASP A 77 -15.64 -0.69 -12.95
N GLU A 78 -15.92 -0.05 -11.83
CA GLU A 78 -14.99 0.84 -11.14
C GLU A 78 -13.79 0.06 -10.60
N TRP A 79 -14.04 -1.07 -9.96
CA TRP A 79 -12.98 -1.97 -9.52
C TRP A 79 -12.16 -2.55 -10.67
N ALA A 80 -12.79 -2.83 -11.82
CA ALA A 80 -12.05 -3.23 -13.01
C ALA A 80 -11.09 -2.11 -13.50
N ARG A 81 -11.45 -0.83 -13.31
CA ARG A 81 -10.53 0.31 -13.57
C ARG A 81 -9.39 0.34 -12.56
N VAL A 82 -9.69 0.12 -11.27
CA VAL A 82 -8.66 0.01 -10.21
C VAL A 82 -7.67 -1.09 -10.54
N VAL A 83 -8.13 -2.29 -10.89
CA VAL A 83 -7.24 -3.41 -11.26
C VAL A 83 -6.34 -3.05 -12.44
N ARG A 84 -6.86 -2.37 -13.46
CA ARG A 84 -6.04 -1.89 -14.59
C ARG A 84 -5.00 -0.86 -14.15
N LEU A 85 -5.39 0.09 -13.30
CA LEU A 85 -4.49 1.11 -12.77
C LEU A 85 -3.35 0.48 -11.94
N LEU A 86 -3.66 -0.50 -11.09
CA LEU A 86 -2.65 -1.25 -10.34
C LEU A 86 -1.69 -2.00 -11.27
N ALA A 87 -2.21 -2.64 -12.31
CA ALA A 87 -1.36 -3.30 -13.31
C ALA A 87 -0.47 -2.32 -14.09
N GLU A 88 -0.93 -1.10 -14.33
CA GLU A 88 -0.13 -0.01 -14.93
C GLU A 88 0.94 0.47 -13.96
N LEU A 89 0.62 0.68 -12.69
CA LEU A 89 1.56 1.01 -11.63
C LEU A 89 2.69 -0.02 -11.53
N HIS A 90 2.32 -1.31 -11.49
CA HIS A 90 3.30 -2.38 -11.38
C HIS A 90 4.24 -2.42 -12.60
N ARG A 91 3.71 -2.26 -13.82
CA ARG A 91 4.56 -2.21 -15.03
C ARG A 91 5.47 -0.99 -15.07
N PHE A 92 4.96 0.17 -14.68
CA PHE A 92 5.71 1.42 -14.65
C PHE A 92 6.88 1.37 -13.68
N SER A 93 6.70 0.72 -12.53
CA SER A 93 7.65 0.75 -11.41
C SER A 93 8.54 -0.50 -11.28
N ILE A 94 8.62 -1.33 -12.32
CA ILE A 94 9.60 -2.43 -12.36
C ILE A 94 11.02 -1.88 -12.21
N GLY A 95 11.78 -2.44 -11.26
CA GLY A 95 13.15 -2.02 -10.99
C GLY A 95 13.28 -0.77 -10.13
N TYR A 96 12.18 -0.25 -9.59
CA TYR A 96 12.23 0.84 -8.62
C TYR A 96 12.98 0.39 -7.35
N PRO A 97 13.78 1.27 -6.72
CA PRO A 97 14.54 0.91 -5.52
C PRO A 97 13.61 0.68 -4.33
N GLN A 98 13.99 -0.25 -3.45
CA GLN A 98 13.24 -0.50 -2.22
C GLN A 98 13.22 0.74 -1.33
N ARG A 99 12.06 0.99 -0.70
CA ARG A 99 11.87 2.04 0.29
C ARG A 99 12.85 1.85 1.46
N PRO A 100 13.63 2.87 1.84
CA PRO A 100 14.56 2.78 2.96
C PRO A 100 13.88 2.31 4.26
N GLY A 101 14.49 1.34 4.93
CA GLY A 101 13.95 0.74 6.15
C GLY A 101 12.86 -0.31 5.94
N PHE A 102 12.31 -0.46 4.73
CA PHE A 102 11.30 -1.46 4.39
C PHE A 102 11.95 -2.76 3.88
N ALA A 103 11.17 -3.83 3.88
CA ALA A 103 11.54 -5.11 3.30
C ALA A 103 10.37 -5.66 2.48
N SER A 104 10.69 -6.35 1.38
CA SER A 104 9.71 -7.14 0.64
C SER A 104 9.28 -8.38 1.42
N SER A 105 8.19 -8.98 1.00
CA SER A 105 7.78 -10.29 1.54
C SER A 105 8.84 -11.37 1.26
N ALA A 106 9.56 -11.28 0.14
CA ALA A 106 10.70 -12.16 -0.17
C ALA A 106 11.86 -12.00 0.82
N ASP A 107 12.27 -10.74 1.12
CA ASP A 107 13.29 -10.47 2.14
C ASP A 107 12.92 -11.04 3.51
N LEU A 108 11.64 -10.92 3.88
CA LEU A 108 11.12 -11.36 5.17
C LEU A 108 10.98 -12.89 5.30
N LEU A 109 11.20 -13.66 4.25
CA LEU A 109 11.38 -15.10 4.37
C LEU A 109 12.64 -15.45 5.17
N GLU A 110 13.68 -14.63 5.08
CA GLU A 110 14.96 -14.83 5.76
C GLU A 110 15.19 -13.81 6.89
N ARG A 111 14.79 -12.54 6.69
CA ARG A 111 14.91 -11.46 7.67
C ARG A 111 13.74 -11.48 8.66
N SER A 112 13.92 -10.87 9.82
CA SER A 112 12.87 -10.79 10.84
C SER A 112 12.16 -9.44 10.91
N ALA A 113 12.68 -8.39 10.26
CA ALA A 113 12.10 -7.05 10.34
C ALA A 113 12.30 -6.23 9.06
N GLY A 114 11.39 -5.27 8.83
CA GLY A 114 11.43 -4.26 7.80
C GLY A 114 10.10 -3.49 7.72
N GLY A 115 10.18 -2.15 7.65
CA GLY A 115 8.99 -1.30 7.76
C GLY A 115 8.28 -1.52 9.08
N ASP A 116 6.98 -1.84 9.01
CA ASP A 116 6.16 -2.11 10.19
C ASP A 116 6.18 -3.56 10.64
N VAL A 117 6.83 -4.43 9.88
CA VAL A 117 6.95 -5.86 10.22
C VAL A 117 8.07 -6.07 11.23
N ASN A 118 7.76 -6.77 12.33
CA ASN A 118 8.72 -7.26 13.30
C ASN A 118 8.33 -8.68 13.73
N LEU A 119 8.86 -9.69 13.00
CA LEU A 119 8.55 -11.09 13.22
C LEU A 119 9.12 -11.63 14.55
N ASP A 120 10.16 -10.99 15.12
CA ASP A 120 10.70 -11.41 16.42
C ASP A 120 9.70 -11.19 17.56
N ARG A 121 8.70 -10.33 17.34
CA ARG A 121 7.61 -10.08 18.30
C ARG A 121 6.46 -11.08 18.17
N MET A 122 6.43 -11.89 17.10
CA MET A 122 5.38 -12.87 16.85
C MET A 122 5.73 -14.26 17.44
N PRO A 123 4.72 -15.07 17.80
CA PRO A 123 4.94 -16.47 18.14
C PRO A 123 5.54 -17.25 16.97
N ARG A 124 6.48 -18.16 17.22
CA ARG A 124 7.17 -18.97 16.18
C ARG A 124 6.20 -19.62 15.18
N ALA A 125 5.10 -20.21 15.67
CA ALA A 125 4.07 -20.81 14.80
C ALA A 125 3.34 -19.75 13.93
N GLY A 126 3.24 -18.50 14.40
CA GLY A 126 2.71 -17.38 13.62
C GLY A 126 3.67 -16.98 12.50
N VAL A 127 4.96 -16.86 12.82
CA VAL A 127 6.01 -16.57 11.83
C VAL A 127 6.05 -17.63 10.73
N ALA A 128 6.00 -18.91 11.09
CA ALA A 128 5.96 -20.00 10.12
C ALA A 128 4.75 -19.91 9.18
N ALA A 129 3.55 -19.63 9.72
CA ALA A 129 2.33 -19.47 8.92
C ALA A 129 2.41 -18.29 7.97
N VAL A 130 2.90 -17.13 8.44
CA VAL A 130 3.08 -15.92 7.64
C VAL A 130 4.08 -16.16 6.51
N ARG A 131 5.26 -16.70 6.80
CA ARG A 131 6.27 -17.00 5.78
C ARG A 131 5.80 -18.02 4.76
N SER A 132 5.05 -19.04 5.16
CA SER A 132 4.46 -20.02 4.25
C SER A 132 3.49 -19.36 3.26
N ALA A 133 2.65 -18.43 3.72
CA ALA A 133 1.74 -17.68 2.86
C ALA A 133 2.48 -16.78 1.87
N TRP A 134 3.52 -16.09 2.33
CA TRP A 134 4.32 -15.22 1.46
C TRP A 134 5.13 -16.02 0.43
N ALA A 135 5.74 -17.15 0.82
CA ALA A 135 6.47 -18.00 -0.11
C ALA A 135 5.61 -18.50 -1.27
N ALA A 136 4.31 -18.73 -1.03
CA ALA A 136 3.36 -19.20 -2.03
C ALA A 136 3.06 -18.18 -3.16
N VAL A 137 3.42 -16.91 -2.97
CA VAL A 137 3.14 -15.83 -3.94
C VAL A 137 4.40 -15.22 -4.55
N GLN A 138 5.59 -15.79 -4.29
CA GLN A 138 6.87 -15.30 -4.82
C GLN A 138 7.03 -15.67 -6.29
N THR A 139 6.25 -15.04 -7.16
CA THR A 139 6.31 -15.22 -8.62
C THR A 139 6.02 -13.90 -9.33
N GLY A 140 6.61 -13.73 -10.50
CA GLY A 140 6.47 -12.51 -11.30
C GLY A 140 7.51 -11.44 -10.98
N ALA A 141 7.35 -10.29 -11.62
CA ALA A 141 8.22 -9.13 -11.42
C ALA A 141 7.91 -8.44 -10.07
N VAL A 142 8.94 -7.92 -9.44
CA VAL A 142 8.81 -7.02 -8.29
C VAL A 142 8.70 -5.58 -8.79
N SER A 143 7.83 -4.82 -8.14
CA SER A 143 7.50 -3.44 -8.49
C SER A 143 7.05 -2.69 -7.24
N VAL A 144 6.79 -1.41 -7.36
CA VAL A 144 6.09 -0.71 -6.28
C VAL A 144 4.68 -1.27 -6.14
N VAL A 145 4.31 -1.64 -4.93
CA VAL A 145 2.93 -1.93 -4.52
C VAL A 145 2.41 -0.78 -3.67
N HIS A 146 1.13 -0.45 -3.83
CA HIS A 146 0.44 0.47 -2.93
C HIS A 146 0.36 -0.11 -1.51
N ALA A 147 0.16 -1.41 -1.44
CA ALA A 147 0.12 -2.27 -0.26
C ALA A 147 -1.17 -2.17 0.59
N ASP A 148 -1.96 -1.13 0.43
CA ASP A 148 -3.30 -0.99 1.04
C ASP A 148 -4.32 -0.35 0.06
N PRO A 149 -4.58 -0.92 -1.13
CA PRO A 149 -5.56 -0.37 -2.08
C PRO A 149 -6.99 -0.78 -1.70
N GLY A 150 -7.33 -0.65 -0.41
CA GLY A 150 -8.69 -0.84 0.08
C GLY A 150 -9.64 0.26 -0.40
N PRO A 151 -10.98 0.06 -0.28
CA PRO A 151 -11.96 1.03 -0.75
C PRO A 151 -11.74 2.46 -0.20
N SER A 152 -11.29 2.57 1.05
CA SER A 152 -11.02 3.86 1.71
C SER A 152 -9.87 4.64 1.07
N ASN A 153 -8.97 3.95 0.38
CA ASN A 153 -7.76 4.52 -0.20
C ASN A 153 -7.86 4.68 -1.73
N ILE A 154 -9.08 4.55 -2.27
CA ILE A 154 -9.38 4.73 -3.69
C ILE A 154 -10.48 5.77 -3.84
N LEU A 155 -10.25 6.76 -4.71
CA LEU A 155 -11.25 7.76 -5.06
C LEU A 155 -11.61 7.66 -6.54
N VAL A 156 -12.91 7.66 -6.82
CA VAL A 156 -13.45 7.76 -8.18
C VAL A 156 -13.98 9.17 -8.35
N GLY A 157 -13.40 9.92 -9.28
CA GLY A 157 -13.82 11.26 -9.65
C GLY A 157 -15.12 11.26 -10.46
N GLU A 158 -15.75 12.43 -10.59
CA GLU A 158 -16.96 12.60 -11.43
C GLU A 158 -16.70 12.31 -12.91
N ASP A 159 -15.47 12.55 -13.38
CA ASP A 159 -14.97 12.21 -14.70
C ASP A 159 -14.66 10.71 -14.90
N GLY A 160 -14.86 9.91 -13.87
CA GLY A 160 -14.53 8.49 -13.85
C GLY A 160 -13.05 8.17 -13.67
N SER A 161 -12.18 9.17 -13.43
CA SER A 161 -10.79 8.95 -13.08
C SER A 161 -10.68 8.21 -11.75
N VAL A 162 -9.64 7.38 -11.60
CA VAL A 162 -9.35 6.66 -10.37
C VAL A 162 -8.08 7.22 -9.75
N ALA A 163 -8.15 7.61 -8.48
CA ALA A 163 -7.01 8.06 -7.70
C ALA A 163 -6.68 7.04 -6.60
N LEU A 164 -5.39 6.80 -6.39
CA LEU A 164 -4.86 6.04 -5.25
C LEU A 164 -4.33 7.04 -4.23
N ILE A 165 -4.80 6.94 -2.99
CA ILE A 165 -4.40 7.80 -1.86
C ILE A 165 -3.90 6.94 -0.70
N ASP A 166 -3.18 7.56 0.23
CA ASP A 166 -2.60 6.90 1.42
C ASP A 166 -1.53 5.84 1.10
N TRP A 167 -0.38 6.31 0.65
CA TRP A 167 0.78 5.52 0.22
C TRP A 167 1.74 5.15 1.36
N ASP A 168 1.33 5.34 2.60
CA ASP A 168 2.20 5.16 3.78
C ASP A 168 2.76 3.72 3.92
N GLU A 169 2.07 2.72 3.40
CA GLU A 169 2.52 1.32 3.40
C GLU A 169 3.24 0.88 2.12
N SER A 170 3.35 1.78 1.12
CA SER A 170 3.97 1.46 -0.16
C SER A 170 5.42 1.01 -0.01
N ARG A 171 5.79 0.01 -0.81
CA ARG A 171 7.10 -0.63 -0.85
C ARG A 171 7.33 -1.32 -2.18
N VAL A 172 8.52 -1.86 -2.40
CA VAL A 172 8.76 -2.76 -3.54
C VAL A 172 8.52 -4.21 -3.10
N ASP A 173 7.60 -4.89 -3.81
CA ASP A 173 7.21 -6.28 -3.55
C ASP A 173 6.60 -6.89 -4.83
N VAL A 174 6.13 -8.13 -4.76
CA VAL A 174 5.33 -8.72 -5.84
C VAL A 174 3.96 -8.05 -5.94
N GLY A 175 3.54 -7.67 -7.14
CA GLY A 175 2.30 -6.89 -7.37
C GLY A 175 1.00 -7.55 -6.89
N TRP A 176 1.04 -8.84 -6.60
CA TRP A 176 -0.13 -9.61 -6.13
C TRP A 176 -0.72 -9.10 -4.82
N PHE A 177 0.09 -8.44 -3.96
CA PHE A 177 -0.40 -7.89 -2.70
C PHE A 177 -1.52 -6.85 -2.91
N ASP A 178 -1.42 -6.03 -3.94
CA ASP A 178 -2.45 -5.04 -4.25
C ASP A 178 -3.77 -5.68 -4.72
N LEU A 179 -3.73 -6.90 -5.22
CA LEU A 179 -4.94 -7.61 -5.64
C LEU A 179 -5.69 -8.29 -4.49
N ALA A 180 -5.09 -8.36 -3.29
CA ALA A 180 -5.71 -8.98 -2.12
C ALA A 180 -6.97 -8.24 -1.64
N ALA A 181 -7.04 -6.92 -1.86
CA ALA A 181 -8.17 -6.06 -1.49
C ALA A 181 -9.30 -6.04 -2.53
N VAL A 182 -9.07 -6.58 -3.74
CA VAL A 182 -10.06 -6.57 -4.83
C VAL A 182 -11.27 -7.45 -4.49
N PRO A 183 -12.51 -6.94 -4.58
CA PRO A 183 -13.73 -7.69 -4.31
C PRO A 183 -13.82 -9.00 -5.10
N ARG A 184 -14.48 -10.02 -4.51
CA ARG A 184 -14.50 -11.37 -5.09
C ARG A 184 -15.22 -11.47 -6.43
N ASP A 185 -16.21 -10.63 -6.66
CA ASP A 185 -17.00 -10.52 -7.89
C ASP A 185 -16.30 -9.79 -9.03
N VAL A 186 -15.16 -9.15 -8.74
CA VAL A 186 -14.32 -8.51 -9.76
C VAL A 186 -13.27 -9.50 -10.25
N PRO A 187 -13.17 -9.79 -11.56
CA PRO A 187 -12.15 -10.71 -12.08
C PRO A 187 -10.73 -10.16 -11.86
N LEU A 188 -9.80 -11.04 -11.52
CA LEU A 188 -8.36 -10.73 -11.56
C LEU A 188 -7.88 -10.67 -13.02
N PRO A 189 -6.71 -10.04 -13.29
CA PRO A 189 -6.10 -10.09 -14.61
C PRO A 189 -5.98 -11.53 -15.13
N ALA A 190 -6.27 -11.74 -16.41
CA ALA A 190 -6.33 -13.09 -16.99
C ALA A 190 -4.99 -13.83 -16.99
N ASP A 191 -3.89 -13.09 -16.94
CA ASP A 191 -2.51 -13.58 -16.87
C ASP A 191 -2.00 -13.78 -15.42
N THR A 192 -2.88 -13.63 -14.41
CA THR A 192 -2.52 -13.87 -13.01
C THR A 192 -2.22 -15.36 -12.79
N PRO A 193 -0.96 -15.76 -12.47
CA PRO A 193 -0.60 -17.17 -12.35
C PRO A 193 -1.01 -17.79 -11.01
N LEU A 194 -1.55 -16.99 -10.09
CA LEU A 194 -1.92 -17.38 -8.74
C LEU A 194 -3.43 -17.45 -8.57
N SER A 195 -3.88 -18.35 -7.72
CA SER A 195 -5.28 -18.36 -7.29
C SER A 195 -5.59 -17.13 -6.42
N ARG A 196 -6.80 -16.61 -6.52
CA ARG A 196 -7.27 -15.52 -5.64
C ARG A 196 -7.08 -15.87 -4.16
N ASP A 197 -7.29 -17.13 -3.81
CA ASP A 197 -7.18 -17.57 -2.42
C ASP A 197 -5.74 -17.50 -1.91
N ALA A 198 -4.74 -17.83 -2.72
CA ALA A 198 -3.33 -17.65 -2.39
C ALA A 198 -2.99 -16.15 -2.19
N ILE A 199 -3.46 -15.26 -3.08
CA ILE A 199 -3.25 -13.83 -2.99
C ILE A 199 -3.88 -13.26 -1.71
N VAL A 200 -5.14 -13.57 -1.44
CA VAL A 200 -5.84 -13.11 -0.22
C VAL A 200 -5.17 -13.67 1.04
N THR A 201 -4.70 -14.92 1.01
CA THR A 201 -4.00 -15.54 2.13
C THR A 201 -2.68 -14.82 2.44
N ALA A 202 -1.92 -14.44 1.40
CA ALA A 202 -0.70 -13.65 1.57
C ALA A 202 -0.99 -12.23 2.10
N GLY A 203 -2.07 -11.58 1.65
CA GLY A 203 -2.52 -10.29 2.17
C GLY A 203 -2.92 -10.37 3.64
N VAL A 204 -3.70 -11.39 4.04
CA VAL A 204 -4.06 -11.63 5.46
C VAL A 204 -2.80 -11.84 6.32
N ALA A 205 -1.81 -12.57 5.79
CA ALA A 205 -0.53 -12.78 6.46
C ALA A 205 0.25 -11.47 6.63
N TRP A 206 0.21 -10.59 5.60
CA TRP A 206 0.84 -9.26 5.64
C TRP A 206 0.21 -8.40 6.74
N GLU A 207 -1.11 -8.26 6.75
CA GLU A 207 -1.83 -7.50 7.75
C GLU A 207 -1.58 -8.01 9.18
N ALA A 208 -1.52 -9.34 9.37
CA ALA A 208 -1.18 -9.93 10.67
C ALA A 208 0.23 -9.53 11.13
N ALA A 209 1.19 -9.44 10.22
CA ALA A 209 2.59 -9.15 10.55
C ALA A 209 2.81 -7.65 10.79
N THR A 210 2.29 -6.78 9.95
CA THR A 210 2.44 -5.31 10.06
C THR A 210 1.74 -4.73 11.27
N SER A 211 0.56 -5.26 11.60
CA SER A 211 -0.24 -4.79 12.75
C SER A 211 0.18 -5.42 14.08
N TRP A 212 1.14 -6.37 14.10
CA TRP A 212 1.42 -7.17 15.29
C TRP A 212 1.80 -6.35 16.52
N VAL A 213 2.54 -5.27 16.33
CA VAL A 213 2.99 -4.39 17.43
C VAL A 213 1.99 -3.27 17.67
N ALA A 214 1.51 -2.62 16.60
CA ALA A 214 0.67 -1.43 16.72
C ALA A 214 -0.80 -1.75 17.08
N GLU A 215 -1.34 -2.85 16.54
CA GLU A 215 -2.75 -3.24 16.68
C GLU A 215 -2.89 -4.73 17.04
N PRO A 216 -2.42 -5.16 18.23
CA PRO A 216 -2.23 -6.58 18.54
C PRO A 216 -3.53 -7.41 18.49
N ASP A 217 -4.67 -6.83 18.81
CA ASP A 217 -5.95 -7.56 18.75
C ASP A 217 -6.42 -7.77 17.31
N TYR A 218 -6.22 -6.78 16.43
CA TYR A 218 -6.46 -6.94 15.01
C TYR A 218 -5.52 -8.00 14.42
N ALA A 219 -4.24 -7.90 14.69
CA ALA A 219 -3.23 -8.84 14.21
C ALA A 219 -3.50 -10.29 14.63
N ARG A 220 -3.94 -10.52 15.88
CA ARG A 220 -4.32 -11.86 16.35
C ARG A 220 -5.54 -12.43 15.61
N ARG A 221 -6.54 -11.59 15.32
CA ARG A 221 -7.70 -12.01 14.49
C ARG A 221 -7.26 -12.40 13.09
N ARG A 222 -6.37 -11.59 12.45
CA ARG A 222 -5.82 -11.89 11.12
C ARG A 222 -4.98 -13.16 11.13
N LEU A 223 -4.16 -13.40 12.14
CA LEU A 223 -3.39 -14.63 12.28
C LEU A 223 -4.31 -15.86 12.47
N SER A 224 -5.40 -15.74 13.22
CA SER A 224 -6.39 -16.81 13.34
C SER A 224 -7.06 -17.13 12.01
N GLN A 225 -7.44 -16.10 11.25
CA GLN A 225 -7.99 -16.24 9.90
C GLN A 225 -6.98 -16.90 8.95
N LEU A 226 -5.70 -16.52 9.01
CA LEU A 226 -4.63 -17.12 8.21
C LEU A 226 -4.55 -18.64 8.46
N ARG A 227 -4.52 -19.05 9.72
CA ARG A 227 -4.45 -20.47 10.09
C ARG A 227 -5.66 -21.27 9.60
N SER A 228 -6.86 -20.69 9.66
CA SER A 228 -8.07 -21.32 9.14
C SER A 228 -8.07 -21.47 7.61
N ARG A 229 -7.29 -20.65 6.90
CA ARG A 229 -7.14 -20.75 5.44
C ARG A 229 -6.09 -21.78 5.02
N GLN A 230 -5.16 -22.10 5.91
CA GLN A 230 -4.07 -23.06 5.67
C GLN A 230 -4.39 -24.49 6.17
N ALA A 231 -5.49 -24.66 6.93
CA ALA A 231 -5.98 -25.95 7.41
C ALA A 231 -6.80 -26.66 6.35
#